data_7c1de504027e8bc3818dea80b162adbf
#
_entry.id   7c1de504027e8bc3818dea80b162adbf
#
_cell.length_a   1.000
_cell.length_b   1.000
_cell.length_c   1.000
_cell.angle_alpha   90.00
_cell.angle_beta   90.00
_cell.angle_gamma   90.00
#
_symmetry.space_group_name_H-M   'P 1'
#
loop_
_entity.id
_entity.type
_entity.pdbx_description
1 polymer ?
#
loop_
_entity_poly.entity_id
_entity_poly.type
_entity_poly.pdbx_seq_one_letter_code
_entity_poly.pdbx_strand_id
1 'polypeptide(L)'
;MENNDIIEEVVEIPATDSEEEKVGNVKIAVDVVASIAGIAASETEGVASMNSSLAGGIAEIFGGKKNPAKGVKVDIAEETAVIDLFIVVDFGVRIPELAWQIQENVKNSVETMTGLKVEKINVHVEGVSFEKEKNKEKPQIEEPAEEIIIEDINPDNAEPEEE
;
A
#
# COMPACT_ATOMS: atom_id res chain seq x y z
N MET A 1 -11.72 12.52 36.81
CA MET A 1 -11.99 11.58 35.69
C MET A 1 -12.19 12.44 34.45
N GLU A 2 -11.14 12.65 33.70
CA GLU A 2 -11.19 13.41 32.44
C GLU A 2 -11.64 12.44 31.36
N ASN A 3 -12.86 12.65 30.85
CA ASN A 3 -13.34 11.99 29.65
C ASN A 3 -12.54 12.55 28.47
N ASN A 4 -11.65 11.74 27.93
CA ASN A 4 -10.95 12.03 26.70
C ASN A 4 -11.93 11.69 25.57
N ASP A 5 -12.83 12.63 25.27
CA ASP A 5 -13.67 12.57 24.07
C ASP A 5 -12.74 12.75 22.88
N ILE A 6 -12.35 11.65 22.26
CA ILE A 6 -11.74 11.64 20.94
C ILE A 6 -12.85 12.07 19.98
N ILE A 7 -12.85 13.35 19.62
CA ILE A 7 -13.75 13.88 18.61
C ILE A 7 -13.20 13.35 17.29
N GLU A 8 -13.74 12.23 16.80
CA GLU A 8 -13.55 11.83 15.40
C GLU A 8 -14.16 12.94 14.53
N GLU A 9 -13.30 13.68 13.86
CA GLU A 9 -13.72 14.70 12.92
C GLU A 9 -14.38 14.03 11.72
N VAL A 10 -15.71 14.06 11.67
CA VAL A 10 -16.53 13.52 10.59
C VAL A 10 -17.05 14.64 9.73
N VAL A 11 -16.90 14.52 8.43
CA VAL A 11 -17.39 15.47 7.44
C VAL A 11 -18.73 14.99 6.89
N GLU A 12 -19.74 15.86 6.91
CA GLU A 12 -21.02 15.61 6.25
C GLU A 12 -20.92 15.98 4.78
N ILE A 13 -21.10 15.02 3.88
CA ILE A 13 -21.17 15.28 2.45
C ILE A 13 -22.65 15.44 2.09
N PRO A 14 -23.06 16.55 1.44
CA PRO A 14 -24.41 16.66 0.94
C PRO A 14 -24.62 15.63 -0.18
N ALA A 15 -25.66 14.81 -0.03
CA ALA A 15 -26.06 13.89 -1.08
C ALA A 15 -26.46 14.71 -2.32
N THR A 16 -25.96 14.30 -3.47
CA THR A 16 -26.20 14.85 -4.81
C THR A 16 -27.60 15.38 -4.99
N ASP A 17 -27.71 16.55 -5.60
CA ASP A 17 -28.91 17.34 -5.86
C ASP A 17 -29.84 16.62 -6.86
N SER A 18 -30.48 15.56 -6.43
CA SER A 18 -31.63 14.95 -7.06
C SER A 18 -32.77 14.99 -6.06
N GLU A 19 -33.93 15.47 -6.49
CA GLU A 19 -35.19 15.57 -5.71
C GLU A 19 -35.73 14.18 -5.29
N GLU A 20 -34.87 13.21 -5.07
CA GLU A 20 -35.20 11.92 -4.49
C GLU A 20 -35.17 12.04 -2.97
N GLU A 21 -36.20 11.52 -2.32
CA GLU A 21 -36.37 11.54 -0.87
C GLU A 21 -35.06 11.22 -0.13
N LYS A 22 -34.56 12.21 0.62
CA LYS A 22 -33.32 12.06 1.40
C LYS A 22 -33.51 10.99 2.46
N VAL A 23 -33.02 9.80 2.19
CA VAL A 23 -33.11 8.65 3.09
C VAL A 23 -32.21 8.81 4.34
N GLY A 24 -31.25 9.74 4.29
CA GLY A 24 -30.31 10.01 5.40
C GLY A 24 -29.09 10.81 4.95
N ASN A 25 -28.13 10.96 5.85
CA ASN A 25 -26.85 11.62 5.58
C ASN A 25 -25.72 10.59 5.55
N VAL A 26 -24.77 10.76 4.63
CA VAL A 26 -23.53 9.97 4.60
C VAL A 26 -22.42 10.80 5.23
N LYS A 27 -21.76 10.25 6.24
CA LYS A 27 -20.59 10.86 6.90
C LYS A 27 -19.37 10.01 6.62
N ILE A 28 -18.29 10.64 6.16
CA ILE A 28 -17.04 9.97 5.88
C ILE A 28 -16.00 10.47 6.89
N ALA A 29 -15.39 9.52 7.62
CA ALA A 29 -14.32 9.84 8.55
C ALA A 29 -13.04 10.22 7.80
N VAL A 30 -12.24 11.11 8.38
CA VAL A 30 -10.93 11.54 7.83
C VAL A 30 -10.02 10.35 7.58
N ASP A 31 -10.02 9.35 8.46
CA ASP A 31 -9.23 8.12 8.31
C ASP A 31 -9.60 7.29 7.07
N VAL A 32 -10.85 7.36 6.62
CA VAL A 32 -11.27 6.70 5.37
C VAL A 32 -10.62 7.38 4.17
N VAL A 33 -10.63 8.71 4.14
CA VAL A 33 -9.97 9.49 3.08
C VAL A 33 -8.47 9.26 3.10
N ALA A 34 -7.85 9.25 4.28
CA ALA A 34 -6.42 8.95 4.45
C ALA A 34 -6.07 7.54 3.97
N SER A 35 -6.92 6.55 4.24
CA SER A 35 -6.73 5.18 3.77
C SER A 35 -6.81 5.06 2.25
N ILE A 36 -7.80 5.70 1.63
CA ILE A 36 -7.93 5.74 0.16
C ILE A 36 -6.70 6.39 -0.48
N ALA A 37 -6.28 7.54 0.04
CA ALA A 37 -5.10 8.26 -0.44
C ALA A 37 -3.82 7.43 -0.28
N GLY A 38 -3.65 6.78 0.85
CA GLY A 38 -2.49 5.92 1.13
C GLY A 38 -2.41 4.70 0.21
N ILE A 39 -3.53 4.04 -0.06
CA ILE A 39 -3.60 2.92 -1.01
C ILE A 39 -3.23 3.41 -2.41
N ALA A 40 -3.89 4.47 -2.90
CA ALA A 40 -3.64 5.00 -4.24
C ALA A 40 -2.17 5.46 -4.43
N ALA A 41 -1.57 6.06 -3.41
CA ALA A 41 -0.17 6.44 -3.43
C ALA A 41 0.76 5.21 -3.45
N SER A 42 0.49 4.20 -2.62
CA SER A 42 1.32 2.99 -2.51
C SER A 42 1.27 2.08 -3.74
N GLU A 43 0.18 2.13 -4.50
CA GLU A 43 0.02 1.38 -5.77
C GLU A 43 0.74 2.04 -6.94
N THR A 44 1.21 3.29 -6.80
CA THR A 44 1.93 3.99 -7.85
C THR A 44 3.33 3.40 -8.01
N GLU A 45 3.67 2.97 -9.21
CA GLU A 45 4.98 2.38 -9.51
C GLU A 45 6.12 3.37 -9.22
N GLY A 46 7.08 2.96 -8.40
CA GLY A 46 8.19 3.79 -7.94
C GLY A 46 8.07 4.23 -6.49
N VAL A 47 6.92 4.01 -5.86
CA VAL A 47 6.74 4.16 -4.41
C VAL A 47 7.17 2.87 -3.73
N ALA A 48 8.23 2.93 -2.92
CA ALA A 48 8.72 1.77 -2.18
C ALA A 48 7.88 1.49 -0.94
N SER A 49 7.52 2.52 -0.21
CA SER A 49 6.67 2.44 0.98
C SER A 49 6.13 3.81 1.39
N MET A 50 5.08 3.78 2.22
CA MET A 50 4.62 4.96 2.94
C MET A 50 5.47 5.13 4.20
N ASN A 51 5.98 6.35 4.44
CA ASN A 51 6.78 6.63 5.62
C ASN A 51 5.89 7.01 6.81
N SER A 52 6.13 6.36 7.94
CA SER A 52 5.40 6.62 9.18
C SER A 52 6.28 7.13 10.30
N SER A 53 7.36 7.82 9.99
CA SER A 53 8.31 8.30 11.02
C SER A 53 7.65 9.18 12.09
N LEU A 54 6.41 9.61 11.88
CA LEU A 54 5.70 10.51 12.80
C LEU A 54 4.82 9.79 13.85
N ALA A 55 4.59 8.48 13.77
CA ALA A 55 3.76 7.78 14.76
C ALA A 55 4.12 6.28 14.90
N GLY A 56 5.00 5.96 15.81
CA GLY A 56 4.99 4.68 16.48
C GLY A 56 5.59 3.48 15.75
N GLY A 57 6.90 3.38 15.75
CA GLY A 57 7.68 2.33 15.10
C GLY A 57 7.74 0.96 15.76
N ILE A 58 6.89 0.56 16.68
CA ILE A 58 7.04 -0.74 17.36
C ILE A 58 5.89 -1.73 17.08
N ALA A 59 4.70 -1.25 16.76
CA ALA A 59 3.54 -2.12 16.56
C ALA A 59 3.60 -3.00 15.30
N GLU A 60 4.32 -2.59 14.27
CA GLU A 60 4.43 -3.37 13.02
C GLU A 60 5.39 -4.57 13.11
N ILE A 61 6.35 -4.52 14.02
CA ILE A 61 7.32 -5.62 14.22
C ILE A 61 6.61 -6.87 14.80
N PHE A 62 5.48 -6.70 15.45
CA PHE A 62 4.70 -7.77 16.07
C PHE A 62 3.47 -8.23 15.26
N GLY A 63 3.47 -8.06 13.94
CA GLY A 63 2.40 -8.61 13.08
C GLY A 63 1.11 -7.79 13.06
N GLY A 64 1.18 -6.50 13.36
CA GLY A 64 0.06 -5.58 13.20
C GLY A 64 -0.39 -5.48 11.74
N LYS A 65 -1.72 -5.39 11.52
CA LYS A 65 -2.27 -5.14 10.18
C LYS A 65 -1.67 -3.87 9.60
N LYS A 66 -1.26 -3.91 8.32
CA LYS A 66 -0.82 -2.72 7.60
C LYS A 66 -1.92 -1.67 7.67
N ASN A 67 -1.62 -0.52 8.25
CA ASN A 67 -2.55 0.61 8.28
C ASN A 67 -2.37 1.42 6.99
N PRO A 68 -3.36 1.42 6.08
CA PRO A 68 -3.24 2.13 4.81
C PRO A 68 -3.20 3.66 4.96
N ALA A 69 -3.69 4.19 6.07
CA ALA A 69 -3.60 5.62 6.40
C ALA A 69 -2.21 6.05 6.90
N LYS A 70 -1.28 5.09 7.09
CA LYS A 70 0.07 5.37 7.55
C LYS A 70 0.83 6.25 6.57
N GLY A 71 1.45 7.31 7.07
CA GLY A 71 2.16 8.29 6.23
C GLY A 71 1.24 9.19 5.42
N VAL A 72 -0.02 9.31 5.79
CA VAL A 72 -0.99 10.23 5.18
C VAL A 72 -1.56 11.15 6.25
N LYS A 73 -1.63 12.44 5.92
CA LYS A 73 -2.31 13.45 6.71
C LYS A 73 -3.40 14.06 5.84
N VAL A 74 -4.59 14.21 6.36
CA VAL A 74 -5.72 14.79 5.63
C VAL A 74 -6.36 15.87 6.47
N ASP A 75 -6.51 17.03 5.89
CA ASP A 75 -7.29 18.13 6.44
C ASP A 75 -8.51 18.36 5.55
N ILE A 76 -9.71 18.28 6.13
CA ILE A 76 -10.95 18.46 5.40
C ILE A 76 -11.64 19.72 5.91
N ALA A 77 -12.03 20.60 4.97
CA ALA A 77 -12.80 21.78 5.26
C ALA A 77 -14.00 21.82 4.32
N GLU A 78 -15.21 21.78 4.86
CA GLU A 78 -16.47 21.72 4.12
C GLU A 78 -16.50 20.52 3.15
N GLU A 79 -16.33 20.76 1.86
CA GLU A 79 -16.34 19.74 0.79
C GLU A 79 -14.95 19.57 0.14
N THR A 80 -13.92 20.22 0.69
CA THR A 80 -12.57 20.20 0.14
C THR A 80 -11.59 19.46 1.05
N ALA A 81 -10.64 18.75 0.44
CA ALA A 81 -9.59 18.03 1.14
C ALA A 81 -8.21 18.52 0.71
N VAL A 82 -7.32 18.68 1.70
CA VAL A 82 -5.88 18.86 1.51
C VAL A 82 -5.17 17.62 2.06
N ILE A 83 -4.29 17.05 1.28
CA ILE A 83 -3.65 15.77 1.59
C ILE A 83 -2.14 15.93 1.58
N ASP A 84 -1.48 15.51 2.66
CA ASP A 84 -0.03 15.40 2.77
C ASP A 84 0.38 13.92 2.78
N LEU A 85 1.25 13.55 1.86
CA LEU A 85 1.76 12.19 1.69
C LEU A 85 3.24 12.16 2.04
N PHE A 86 3.63 11.23 2.90
CA PHE A 86 5.01 10.99 3.30
C PHE A 86 5.46 9.64 2.75
N ILE A 87 6.40 9.65 1.80
CA ILE A 87 6.75 8.46 1.02
C ILE A 87 8.26 8.19 1.02
N VAL A 88 8.59 6.93 0.80
CA VAL A 88 9.92 6.44 0.40
C VAL A 88 9.82 5.98 -1.04
N VAL A 89 10.74 6.42 -1.89
CA VAL A 89 10.74 6.07 -3.31
C VAL A 89 11.81 5.04 -3.64
N ASP A 90 11.62 4.31 -4.73
CA ASP A 90 12.66 3.41 -5.25
C ASP A 90 13.83 4.22 -5.82
N PHE A 91 15.05 3.70 -5.63
CA PHE A 91 16.23 4.27 -6.28
C PHE A 91 16.11 4.22 -7.81
N GLY A 92 16.50 5.29 -8.46
CA GLY A 92 16.51 5.39 -9.92
C GLY A 92 15.23 5.97 -10.54
N VAL A 93 14.18 6.26 -9.74
CA VAL A 93 12.96 6.90 -10.24
C VAL A 93 13.17 8.41 -10.47
N ARG A 94 12.43 8.96 -11.42
CA ARG A 94 12.38 10.41 -11.62
C ARG A 94 11.33 11.02 -10.69
N ILE A 95 11.79 11.58 -9.59
CA ILE A 95 10.92 12.10 -8.51
C ILE A 95 9.84 13.07 -9.02
N PRO A 96 10.11 14.07 -9.90
CA PRO A 96 9.08 14.98 -10.36
C PRO A 96 7.94 14.28 -11.13
N GLU A 97 8.26 13.30 -11.95
CA GLU A 97 7.28 12.53 -12.72
C GLU A 97 6.47 11.61 -11.80
N LEU A 98 7.14 10.94 -10.87
CA LEU A 98 6.50 10.10 -9.88
C LEU A 98 5.54 10.92 -8.99
N ALA A 99 5.97 12.08 -8.51
CA ALA A 99 5.14 12.95 -7.69
C ALA A 99 3.86 13.38 -8.43
N TRP A 100 3.97 13.72 -9.70
CA TRP A 100 2.82 14.06 -10.52
C TRP A 100 1.86 12.88 -10.69
N GLN A 101 2.36 11.69 -10.96
CA GLN A 101 1.54 10.48 -11.06
C GLN A 101 0.81 10.15 -9.74
N ILE A 102 1.51 10.30 -8.61
CA ILE A 102 0.91 10.11 -7.29
C ILE A 102 -0.23 11.12 -7.08
N GLN A 103 0.01 12.40 -7.38
CA GLN A 103 -1.01 13.44 -7.23
C GLN A 103 -2.25 13.14 -8.07
N GLU A 104 -2.10 12.71 -9.32
CA GLU A 104 -3.23 12.33 -10.18
C GLU A 104 -3.99 11.11 -9.65
N ASN A 105 -3.27 10.04 -9.32
CA ASN A 105 -3.88 8.80 -8.82
C ASN A 105 -4.64 9.02 -7.52
N VAL A 106 -4.06 9.73 -6.58
CA VAL A 106 -4.67 10.03 -5.29
C VAL A 106 -5.89 10.95 -5.47
N LYS A 107 -5.76 11.99 -6.28
CA LYS A 107 -6.89 12.88 -6.57
C LYS A 107 -8.06 12.11 -7.15
N ASN A 108 -7.83 11.33 -8.20
CA ASN A 108 -8.87 10.56 -8.87
C ASN A 108 -9.54 9.56 -7.91
N SER A 109 -8.76 8.86 -7.11
CA SER A 109 -9.29 7.87 -6.17
C SER A 109 -10.13 8.51 -5.07
N VAL A 110 -9.64 9.57 -4.45
CA VAL A 110 -10.35 10.27 -3.37
C VAL A 110 -11.64 10.92 -3.90
N GLU A 111 -11.56 11.69 -4.98
CA GLU A 111 -12.73 12.38 -5.55
C GLU A 111 -13.82 11.40 -6.02
N THR A 112 -13.41 10.29 -6.66
CA THR A 112 -14.35 9.28 -7.16
C THR A 112 -15.05 8.51 -6.05
N MET A 113 -14.32 8.17 -4.98
CA MET A 113 -14.87 7.33 -3.92
C MET A 113 -15.62 8.13 -2.85
N THR A 114 -15.25 9.37 -2.64
CA THR A 114 -15.82 10.18 -1.53
C THR A 114 -16.70 11.32 -1.99
N GLY A 115 -16.55 11.78 -3.22
CA GLY A 115 -17.22 12.98 -3.72
C GLY A 115 -16.64 14.29 -3.19
N LEU A 116 -15.61 14.25 -2.33
CA LEU A 116 -14.87 15.43 -1.87
C LEU A 116 -14.04 16.00 -3.03
N LYS A 117 -13.89 17.30 -3.07
CA LYS A 117 -12.97 17.97 -3.99
C LYS A 117 -11.57 18.01 -3.39
N VAL A 118 -10.58 17.47 -4.08
CA VAL A 118 -9.18 17.56 -3.64
C VAL A 118 -8.58 18.87 -4.13
N GLU A 119 -8.28 19.75 -3.19
CA GLU A 119 -7.69 21.07 -3.48
C GLU A 119 -6.19 21.00 -3.67
N LYS A 120 -5.52 20.25 -2.81
CA LYS A 120 -4.06 20.15 -2.81
C LYS A 120 -3.59 18.77 -2.34
N ILE A 121 -2.54 18.28 -3.01
CA ILE A 121 -1.80 17.09 -2.58
C ILE A 121 -0.32 17.46 -2.52
N ASN A 122 0.24 17.42 -1.32
CA ASN A 122 1.66 17.64 -1.07
C ASN A 122 2.35 16.26 -0.97
N VAL A 123 3.42 16.06 -1.70
CA VAL A 123 4.21 14.83 -1.66
C VAL A 123 5.55 15.12 -1.02
N HIS A 124 5.80 14.51 0.14
CA HIS A 124 7.04 14.62 0.89
C HIS A 124 7.85 13.33 0.68
N VAL A 125 8.96 13.44 -0.04
CA VAL A 125 9.89 12.31 -0.26
C VAL A 125 10.90 12.32 0.87
N GLU A 126 10.80 11.36 1.79
CA GLU A 126 11.61 11.31 3.00
C GLU A 126 12.75 10.28 2.95
N GLY A 127 12.75 9.43 1.93
CA GLY A 127 13.79 8.42 1.78
C GLY A 127 13.82 7.78 0.41
N VAL A 128 14.89 7.02 0.18
CA VAL A 128 15.10 6.23 -1.04
C VAL A 128 15.39 4.79 -0.63
N SER A 129 14.69 3.84 -1.26
CA SER A 129 14.88 2.40 -1.07
C SER A 129 15.76 1.83 -2.17
N PHE A 130 16.69 0.97 -1.78
CA PHE A 130 17.61 0.25 -2.69
C PHE A 130 17.25 -1.25 -2.79
N GLU A 131 16.08 -1.67 -2.30
CA GLU A 131 15.73 -3.09 -2.22
C GLU A 131 15.57 -3.75 -3.59
N LYS A 132 15.06 -3.02 -4.58
CA LYS A 132 14.90 -3.55 -5.94
C LYS A 132 16.25 -3.82 -6.63
N GLU A 133 17.31 -3.11 -6.27
CA GLU A 133 18.66 -3.38 -6.80
C GLU A 133 19.26 -4.66 -6.21
N LYS A 134 19.05 -4.91 -4.91
CA LYS A 134 19.55 -6.14 -4.27
C LYS A 134 18.93 -7.41 -4.85
N ASN A 135 17.71 -7.32 -5.37
CA ASN A 135 17.03 -8.46 -6.01
C ASN A 135 17.48 -8.70 -7.45
N LYS A 136 18.08 -7.70 -8.11
CA LYS A 136 18.68 -7.85 -9.47
C LYS A 136 20.08 -8.43 -9.43
N GLU A 137 20.77 -8.33 -8.28
CA GLU A 137 22.13 -8.86 -8.08
C GLU A 137 22.19 -10.29 -7.52
N LYS A 138 21.05 -10.89 -7.15
CA LYS A 138 21.04 -12.33 -6.88
C LYS A 138 21.01 -13.04 -8.24
N PRO A 139 22.13 -13.70 -8.67
CA PRO A 139 22.03 -14.59 -9.79
C PRO A 139 21.00 -15.66 -9.41
N GLN A 140 20.03 -15.88 -10.30
CA GLN A 140 19.24 -17.11 -10.26
C GLN A 140 20.25 -18.25 -10.41
N ILE A 141 20.63 -18.85 -9.31
CA ILE A 141 21.26 -20.17 -9.33
C ILE A 141 20.08 -21.07 -9.72
N GLU A 142 19.96 -21.31 -11.03
CA GLU A 142 19.24 -22.46 -11.51
C GLU A 142 19.95 -23.67 -10.88
N GLU A 143 19.34 -24.26 -9.88
CA GLU A 143 19.71 -25.58 -9.44
C GLU A 143 19.56 -26.50 -10.65
N PRO A 144 20.62 -27.13 -11.14
CA PRO A 144 20.45 -28.15 -12.16
C PRO A 144 19.57 -29.23 -11.53
N ALA A 145 18.45 -29.51 -12.16
CA ALA A 145 17.66 -30.68 -11.85
C ALA A 145 18.59 -31.89 -12.01
N GLU A 146 19.02 -32.45 -10.89
CA GLU A 146 19.66 -33.76 -10.89
C GLU A 146 18.60 -34.75 -11.35
N GLU A 147 18.70 -35.13 -12.62
CA GLU A 147 18.08 -36.36 -13.10
C GLU A 147 18.61 -37.50 -12.25
N ILE A 148 17.77 -37.96 -11.34
CA ILE A 148 17.98 -39.23 -10.67
C ILE A 148 17.74 -40.31 -11.73
N ILE A 149 18.84 -40.76 -12.36
CA ILE A 149 18.82 -41.97 -13.16
C ILE A 149 18.69 -43.11 -12.16
N ILE A 150 17.49 -43.64 -12.02
CA ILE A 150 17.27 -44.91 -11.35
C ILE A 150 17.67 -45.97 -12.36
N GLU A 151 18.93 -46.44 -12.25
CA GLU A 151 19.30 -47.67 -12.93
C GLU A 151 18.49 -48.80 -12.31
N ASP A 152 17.71 -49.46 -13.15
CA ASP A 152 17.02 -50.71 -12.91
C ASP A 152 18.06 -51.74 -12.40
N ILE A 153 18.09 -51.98 -11.12
CA ILE A 153 18.74 -53.20 -10.57
C ILE A 153 17.71 -54.31 -10.77
N ASN A 154 17.92 -55.05 -11.80
CA ASN A 154 17.19 -56.32 -12.06
C ASN A 154 17.73 -57.38 -11.07
N PRO A 155 16.91 -57.91 -10.13
CA PRO A 155 17.33 -58.97 -9.21
C PRO A 155 16.90 -60.33 -9.74
N ASP A 156 17.26 -60.67 -10.95
CA ASP A 156 16.96 -62.02 -11.45
C ASP A 156 18.19 -62.63 -12.12
N ASN A 157 19.10 -63.09 -11.33
CA ASN A 157 20.02 -64.14 -11.72
C ASN A 157 20.66 -64.78 -10.51
N ALA A 158 19.94 -65.65 -9.82
CA ALA A 158 20.48 -66.63 -8.92
C ALA A 158 19.91 -67.98 -9.37
N GLU A 159 20.62 -68.61 -10.28
CA GLU A 159 20.39 -70.04 -10.51
C GLU A 159 21.02 -70.84 -9.36
N PRO A 160 20.33 -71.88 -8.84
CA PRO A 160 20.90 -72.83 -7.95
C PRO A 160 21.50 -73.95 -8.78
N GLU A 161 22.79 -74.20 -8.68
CA GLU A 161 23.36 -75.46 -9.09
C GLU A 161 23.58 -76.37 -7.88
N GLU A 162 23.00 -77.54 -8.09
CA GLU A 162 22.99 -78.74 -7.28
C GLU A 162 24.40 -79.34 -7.19
N GLU A 163 24.73 -79.86 -6.06
CA GLU A 163 25.12 -81.21 -5.65
C GLU A 163 25.83 -81.15 -4.31
#